data_1653f7db12c0f8dee8bd93710bd192f4
#
_entry.id   1653f7db12c0f8dee8bd93710bd192f4
#
_cell.length_a   1.000
_cell.length_b   1.000
_cell.length_c   1.000
_cell.angle_alpha   90.00
_cell.angle_beta   90.00
_cell.angle_gamma   90.00
#
_symmetry.space_group_name_H-M   'P 1'
#
loop_
_entity.id
_entity.type
_entity.pdbx_description
1 polymer ?
#
loop_
_entity_poly.entity_id
_entity_poly.type
_entity_poly.pdbx_seq_one_letter_code
_entity_poly.pdbx_strand_id
1 'polypeptide(L)'
;MTTLNSYSIAERINSDVNARVTYKSDLEQFDTPEFWTMAGKFGDCEDYALSKRNALLNAGWSKDKLGLCVCYTQSGEGHCVLWVETDKGSFILDNNYAFPMKPSELPYRWESMLCDGVWQQLHGFA
;
A
#
# COMPACT_ATOMS: atom_id res chain seq x y z
N MET A 1 3.84 11.35 -27.83
CA MET A 1 3.87 11.36 -26.36
C MET A 1 3.73 9.96 -25.83
N THR A 2 4.62 9.57 -24.95
CA THR A 2 4.58 8.24 -24.36
C THR A 2 3.72 8.23 -23.13
N THR A 3 2.73 7.37 -23.10
CA THR A 3 1.90 7.18 -21.91
C THR A 3 2.57 6.17 -20.99
N LEU A 4 2.78 6.55 -19.75
CA LEU A 4 3.33 5.62 -18.77
C LEU A 4 2.31 4.53 -18.47
N ASN A 5 2.76 3.30 -18.39
CA ASN A 5 1.89 2.21 -17.98
C ASN A 5 1.66 2.26 -16.47
N SER A 6 0.67 1.55 -15.98
CA SER A 6 0.29 1.63 -14.57
C SER A 6 1.39 1.12 -13.65
N TYR A 7 2.14 0.09 -14.08
CA TYR A 7 3.27 -0.39 -13.27
C TYR A 7 4.32 0.70 -13.08
N SER A 8 4.67 1.43 -14.14
CA SER A 8 5.68 2.50 -14.06
C SER A 8 5.22 3.64 -13.14
N ILE A 9 3.93 3.95 -13.19
CA ILE A 9 3.35 4.97 -12.29
C ILE A 9 3.47 4.51 -10.85
N ALA A 10 3.10 3.25 -10.57
CA ALA A 10 3.19 2.70 -9.22
C ALA A 10 4.64 2.67 -8.72
N GLU A 11 5.57 2.29 -9.58
CA GLU A 11 6.99 2.25 -9.25
C GLU A 11 7.51 3.64 -8.88
N ARG A 12 7.17 4.64 -9.67
CA ARG A 12 7.59 6.01 -9.40
C ARG A 12 7.01 6.53 -8.09
N ILE A 13 5.73 6.29 -7.86
CA ILE A 13 5.07 6.75 -6.64
C ILE A 13 5.65 6.06 -5.42
N ASN A 14 5.92 4.76 -5.51
CA ASN A 14 6.56 4.04 -4.41
C ASN A 14 7.90 4.67 -4.04
N SER A 15 8.73 4.93 -5.03
CA SER A 15 10.03 5.54 -4.82
C SER A 15 9.93 6.96 -4.25
N ASP A 16 9.06 7.77 -4.84
CA ASP A 16 8.89 9.16 -4.42
C ASP A 16 8.37 9.27 -2.99
N VAL A 17 7.36 8.48 -2.65
CA VAL A 17 6.79 8.52 -1.31
C VAL A 17 7.77 7.97 -0.29
N ASN A 18 8.46 6.89 -0.61
CA ASN A 18 9.47 6.34 0.31
C ASN A 18 10.56 7.35 0.62
N ALA A 19 10.87 8.24 -0.32
CA ALA A 19 11.89 9.27 -0.13
C ALA A 19 11.37 10.50 0.62
N ARG A 20 10.07 10.81 0.51
CA ARG A 20 9.50 12.08 0.99
C ARG A 20 8.72 12.00 2.28
N VAL A 21 8.14 10.85 2.58
CA VAL A 21 7.22 10.75 3.72
C VAL A 21 8.00 10.93 5.02
N THR A 22 7.47 11.81 5.86
CA THR A 22 8.00 12.04 7.20
C THR A 22 6.95 11.58 8.20
N TYR A 23 7.32 11.57 9.47
CA TYR A 23 6.44 11.11 10.54
C TYR A 23 5.22 11.97 10.76
N LYS A 24 5.20 13.15 10.20
CA LYS A 24 4.08 14.07 10.37
C LYS A 24 3.15 13.93 9.20
N SER A 25 2.40 12.87 9.15
CA SER A 25 1.38 12.77 8.13
C SER A 25 0.19 13.61 8.54
N ASP A 26 -0.44 14.24 7.58
CA ASP A 26 -1.72 14.89 7.78
C ASP A 26 -2.80 13.85 7.65
N LEU A 27 -3.12 13.22 8.75
CA LEU A 27 -4.07 12.12 8.76
C LEU A 27 -5.44 12.51 8.23
N GLU A 28 -5.79 13.78 8.39
CA GLU A 28 -7.06 14.29 7.90
C GLU A 28 -7.17 14.24 6.38
N GLN A 29 -6.05 14.11 5.69
CA GLN A 29 -6.06 14.01 4.23
C GLN A 29 -6.50 12.65 3.71
N PHE A 30 -6.53 11.65 4.58
CA PHE A 30 -6.81 10.29 4.17
C PHE A 30 -8.24 9.91 4.52
N ASP A 31 -8.93 9.37 3.53
CA ASP A 31 -10.34 9.05 3.58
C ASP A 31 -10.56 7.56 3.88
N THR A 32 -10.01 7.11 5.01
CA THR A 32 -10.10 5.71 5.41
C THR A 32 -10.18 5.58 6.92
N PRO A 33 -11.27 6.08 7.55
CA PRO A 33 -11.35 6.07 9.01
C PRO A 33 -11.29 4.69 9.65
N GLU A 34 -11.81 3.65 8.97
CA GLU A 34 -11.73 2.28 9.50
C GLU A 34 -10.28 1.82 9.58
N PHE A 35 -9.48 2.17 8.59
CA PHE A 35 -8.07 1.80 8.59
C PHE A 35 -7.33 2.49 9.72
N TRP A 36 -7.61 3.78 9.95
CA TRP A 36 -6.96 4.54 11.02
C TRP A 36 -7.23 3.96 12.41
N THR A 37 -8.40 3.41 12.61
CA THR A 37 -8.74 2.76 13.88
C THR A 37 -7.79 1.62 14.20
N MET A 38 -7.33 0.91 13.18
CA MET A 38 -6.38 -0.20 13.33
C MET A 38 -4.94 0.25 13.19
N ALA A 39 -4.70 1.15 12.26
CA ALA A 39 -3.36 1.46 11.78
C ALA A 39 -2.49 2.15 12.82
N GLY A 40 -3.08 2.82 13.80
CA GLY A 40 -2.33 3.43 14.89
C GLY A 40 -1.47 2.45 15.67
N LYS A 41 -1.65 1.14 15.45
CA LYS A 41 -0.86 0.09 16.09
C LYS A 41 0.40 -0.26 15.32
N PHE A 42 0.56 0.24 14.10
CA PHE A 42 1.60 -0.22 13.19
C PHE A 42 2.73 0.78 12.98
N GLY A 43 2.63 1.98 13.57
CA GLY A 43 3.66 2.98 13.43
C GLY A 43 3.67 3.64 12.05
N ASP A 44 4.86 3.90 11.52
CA ASP A 44 5.02 4.74 10.34
C ASP A 44 4.64 4.09 9.02
N CYS A 45 4.57 2.77 8.96
CA CYS A 45 4.26 2.08 7.70
C CYS A 45 2.89 2.46 7.15
N GLU A 46 1.95 2.79 8.03
CA GLU A 46 0.62 3.24 7.62
C GLU A 46 0.68 4.54 6.84
N ASP A 47 1.56 5.46 7.24
CA ASP A 47 1.70 6.75 6.57
C ASP A 47 2.21 6.55 5.14
N TYR A 48 3.18 5.66 4.97
CA TYR A 48 3.68 5.34 3.64
C TYR A 48 2.59 4.74 2.76
N ALA A 49 1.87 3.76 3.28
CA ALA A 49 0.83 3.08 2.51
C ALA A 49 -0.29 4.03 2.12
N LEU A 50 -0.76 4.87 3.05
CA LEU A 50 -1.83 5.81 2.80
C LEU A 50 -1.40 6.93 1.86
N SER A 51 -0.17 7.41 1.99
CA SER A 51 0.36 8.43 1.09
C SER A 51 0.46 7.93 -0.34
N LYS A 52 0.90 6.69 -0.51
CA LYS A 52 0.97 6.08 -1.85
C LYS A 52 -0.43 5.90 -2.43
N ARG A 53 -1.38 5.44 -1.63
CA ARG A 53 -2.77 5.30 -2.06
C ARG A 53 -3.33 6.63 -2.53
N ASN A 54 -3.13 7.67 -1.73
CA ASN A 54 -3.61 9.01 -2.07
C ASN A 54 -2.99 9.52 -3.36
N ALA A 55 -1.68 9.32 -3.53
CA ALA A 55 -0.99 9.74 -4.75
C ALA A 55 -1.50 9.02 -5.99
N LEU A 56 -1.80 7.73 -5.87
CA LEU A 56 -2.34 6.97 -6.98
C LEU A 56 -3.76 7.38 -7.32
N LEU A 57 -4.59 7.65 -6.32
CA LEU A 57 -5.94 8.18 -6.55
C LEU A 57 -5.87 9.53 -7.26
N ASN A 58 -4.95 10.39 -6.86
CA ASN A 58 -4.74 11.69 -7.52
C ASN A 58 -4.24 11.53 -8.95
N ALA A 59 -3.57 10.43 -9.25
CA ALA A 59 -3.12 10.12 -10.59
C ALA A 59 -4.22 9.48 -11.46
N GLY A 60 -5.42 9.32 -10.92
CA GLY A 60 -6.56 8.81 -11.67
C GLY A 60 -6.84 7.32 -11.48
N TRP A 61 -6.17 6.67 -10.54
CA TRP A 61 -6.41 5.25 -10.29
C TRP A 61 -7.76 5.02 -9.62
N SER A 62 -8.35 3.89 -9.94
CA SER A 62 -9.61 3.46 -9.36
C SER A 62 -9.40 2.84 -7.98
N LYS A 63 -10.32 3.09 -7.04
CA LYS A 63 -10.21 2.59 -5.67
C LYS A 63 -10.18 1.07 -5.59
N ASP A 64 -10.81 0.39 -6.54
CA ASP A 64 -10.87 -1.07 -6.56
C ASP A 64 -9.54 -1.72 -6.96
N LYS A 65 -8.58 -0.92 -7.39
CA LYS A 65 -7.24 -1.39 -7.75
C LYS A 65 -6.20 -1.10 -6.67
N LEU A 66 -6.65 -0.64 -5.51
CA LEU A 66 -5.79 -0.23 -4.41
C LEU A 66 -6.29 -0.87 -3.12
N GLY A 67 -5.43 -1.62 -2.46
CA GLY A 67 -5.80 -2.27 -1.20
C GLY A 67 -4.78 -1.98 -0.10
N LEU A 68 -5.28 -1.59 1.07
CA LEU A 68 -4.42 -1.40 2.24
C LEU A 68 -4.32 -2.73 2.96
N CYS A 69 -3.12 -3.31 2.94
CA CYS A 69 -2.90 -4.63 3.49
C CYS A 69 -2.30 -4.58 4.88
N VAL A 70 -2.81 -5.43 5.74
CA VAL A 70 -2.25 -5.68 7.07
C VAL A 70 -1.58 -7.05 7.04
N CYS A 71 -0.36 -7.10 7.51
CA CYS A 71 0.42 -8.33 7.53
C CYS A 71 1.34 -8.34 8.74
N TYR A 72 2.02 -9.46 8.93
CA TYR A 72 3.01 -9.60 9.99
C TYR A 72 4.34 -10.00 9.38
N THR A 73 5.40 -9.36 9.86
CA THR A 73 6.76 -9.68 9.42
C THR A 73 7.20 -11.02 10.00
N GLN A 74 8.37 -11.49 9.58
CA GLN A 74 8.91 -12.74 10.12
C GLN A 74 9.14 -12.69 11.63
N SER A 75 9.41 -11.50 12.16
CA SER A 75 9.59 -11.31 13.60
C SER A 75 8.26 -11.18 14.35
N GLY A 76 7.13 -11.17 13.64
CA GLY A 76 5.81 -11.07 14.26
C GLY A 76 5.32 -9.65 14.43
N GLU A 77 6.02 -8.65 13.89
CA GLU A 77 5.58 -7.26 13.97
C GLU A 77 4.46 -6.99 12.98
N GLY A 78 3.48 -6.21 13.41
CA GLY A 78 2.45 -5.72 12.52
C GLY A 78 3.03 -4.76 11.48
N HIS A 79 2.54 -4.87 10.24
CA HIS A 79 3.04 -4.07 9.13
C HIS A 79 1.91 -3.76 8.16
N CYS A 80 1.99 -2.60 7.52
CA CYS A 80 1.00 -2.16 6.53
C CYS A 80 1.69 -1.86 5.23
N VAL A 81 1.08 -2.32 4.14
CA VAL A 81 1.58 -2.06 2.80
C VAL A 81 0.40 -1.79 1.87
N LEU A 82 0.68 -1.29 0.68
CA LEU A 82 -0.35 -1.04 -0.32
C LEU A 82 -0.27 -2.09 -1.42
N TRP A 83 -1.37 -2.78 -1.63
CA TRP A 83 -1.54 -3.66 -2.78
C TRP A 83 -2.05 -2.83 -3.95
N VAL A 84 -1.46 -3.02 -5.13
CA VAL A 84 -1.87 -2.33 -6.34
C VAL A 84 -2.04 -3.33 -7.47
N GLU A 85 -3.06 -3.10 -8.31
CA GLU A 85 -3.24 -3.90 -9.50
C GLU A 85 -2.79 -3.09 -10.71
N THR A 86 -1.81 -3.62 -11.43
CA THR A 86 -1.18 -2.92 -12.55
C THR A 86 -1.37 -3.72 -13.85
N ASP A 87 -0.95 -3.10 -14.95
CA ASP A 87 -0.92 -3.78 -16.26
C ASP A 87 0.01 -5.00 -16.27
N LYS A 88 0.89 -5.12 -15.30
CA LYS A 88 1.81 -6.25 -15.17
C LYS A 88 1.42 -7.22 -14.06
N GLY A 89 0.25 -7.02 -13.46
CA GLY A 89 -0.24 -7.86 -12.37
C GLY A 89 -0.29 -7.12 -11.05
N SER A 90 -0.45 -7.87 -9.99
CA SER A 90 -0.57 -7.33 -8.64
C SER A 90 0.80 -7.19 -8.00
N PHE A 91 1.02 -6.05 -7.35
CA PHE A 91 2.28 -5.76 -6.67
C PHE A 91 2.01 -5.14 -5.32
N ILE A 92 3.01 -5.21 -4.45
CA ILE A 92 2.97 -4.58 -3.14
C ILE A 92 3.94 -3.41 -3.15
N LEU A 93 3.47 -2.26 -2.67
CA LEU A 93 4.28 -1.08 -2.46
C LEU A 93 4.57 -0.97 -0.97
N ASP A 94 5.83 -1.14 -0.61
CA ASP A 94 6.27 -1.26 0.76
C ASP A 94 7.36 -0.24 1.04
N ASN A 95 7.30 0.40 2.21
CA ASN A 95 8.34 1.36 2.60
C ASN A 95 9.71 0.69 2.83
N ASN A 96 9.74 -0.61 2.98
CA ASN A 96 10.99 -1.36 3.15
C ASN A 96 11.66 -1.76 1.82
N TYR A 97 11.00 -1.52 0.70
CA TYR A 97 11.52 -1.94 -0.60
C TYR A 97 11.44 -0.80 -1.60
N ALA A 98 12.52 -0.61 -2.35
CA ALA A 98 12.61 0.46 -3.34
C ALA A 98 11.73 0.21 -4.57
N PHE A 99 11.44 -1.05 -4.87
CA PHE A 99 10.67 -1.43 -6.06
C PHE A 99 9.39 -2.13 -5.66
N PRO A 100 8.34 -2.07 -6.52
CA PRO A 100 7.16 -2.89 -6.31
C PRO A 100 7.55 -4.36 -6.24
N MET A 101 7.00 -5.07 -5.28
CA MET A 101 7.31 -6.49 -5.06
C MET A 101 6.08 -7.33 -5.29
N LYS A 102 6.26 -8.52 -5.85
CA LYS A 102 5.15 -9.46 -5.92
C LYS A 102 4.83 -9.95 -4.51
N PRO A 103 3.55 -10.12 -4.17
CA PRO A 103 3.21 -10.60 -2.82
C PRO A 103 3.93 -11.89 -2.44
N SER A 104 4.14 -12.79 -3.41
CA SER A 104 4.81 -14.06 -3.16
C SER A 104 6.31 -13.91 -2.88
N GLU A 105 6.89 -12.75 -3.19
CA GLU A 105 8.31 -12.49 -2.95
C GLU A 105 8.58 -11.95 -1.56
N LEU A 106 7.52 -11.60 -0.81
CA LEU A 106 7.65 -10.99 0.51
C LEU A 106 7.47 -12.03 1.61
N PRO A 107 8.34 -12.00 2.63
CA PRO A 107 8.29 -13.00 3.71
C PRO A 107 7.27 -12.61 4.79
N TYR A 108 6.09 -12.16 4.38
CA TYR A 108 5.07 -11.69 5.29
C TYR A 108 3.94 -12.71 5.45
N ARG A 109 3.34 -12.71 6.62
CA ARG A 109 2.11 -13.45 6.85
C ARG A 109 0.95 -12.48 6.62
N TRP A 110 0.18 -12.71 5.58
CA TRP A 110 -0.91 -11.83 5.18
C TRP A 110 -2.12 -12.05 6.06
N GLU A 111 -2.74 -10.96 6.49
CA GLU A 111 -3.89 -11.00 7.39
C GLU A 111 -5.16 -10.53 6.70
N SER A 112 -5.22 -9.27 6.30
CA SER A 112 -6.43 -8.69 5.74
C SER A 112 -6.08 -7.54 4.80
N MET A 113 -7.06 -7.16 3.98
CA MET A 113 -6.93 -6.05 3.06
C MET A 113 -8.21 -5.23 3.05
N LEU A 114 -8.07 -3.91 3.14
CA LEU A 114 -9.16 -2.98 2.96
C LEU A 114 -9.10 -2.44 1.54
N CYS A 115 -10.09 -2.80 0.72
CA CYS A 115 -10.15 -2.38 -0.67
C CYS A 115 -11.54 -1.82 -0.95
N ASP A 116 -11.60 -0.57 -1.40
CA ASP A 116 -12.84 0.10 -1.73
C ASP A 116 -13.88 0.03 -0.59
N GLY A 117 -13.40 0.25 0.63
CA GLY A 117 -14.26 0.28 1.81
C GLY A 117 -14.64 -1.09 2.36
N VAL A 118 -14.15 -2.17 1.78
CA VAL A 118 -14.50 -3.54 2.19
C VAL A 118 -13.28 -4.26 2.72
N TRP A 119 -13.39 -4.82 3.92
CA TRP A 119 -12.36 -5.66 4.50
C TRP A 119 -12.47 -7.08 3.99
N GLN A 120 -11.34 -7.64 3.61
CA GLN A 120 -11.24 -9.03 3.18
C GLN A 120 -10.15 -9.71 3.99
N GLN A 121 -10.45 -10.90 4.47
CA GLN A 121 -9.44 -11.69 5.15
C GLN A 121 -8.57 -12.39 4.10
N LEU A 122 -7.25 -12.37 4.30
CA LEU A 122 -6.31 -12.94 3.37
C LEU A 122 -5.73 -14.24 3.92
N HIS A 123 -5.64 -15.25 3.05
CA HIS A 123 -4.95 -16.49 3.36
C HIS A 123 -3.63 -16.58 2.58
N GLY A 124 -3.20 -15.44 2.07
CA GLY A 124 -2.08 -15.31 1.17
C GLY A 124 -2.55 -14.87 -0.20
N PHE A 125 -1.62 -14.49 -1.04
CA PHE A 125 -1.92 -14.15 -2.43
C PHE A 125 -1.55 -15.35 -3.29
N ALA A 126 -2.53 -15.85 -3.98
CA ALA A 126 -2.30 -16.97 -4.89
C ALA A 126 -1.53 -16.54 -6.12
#